data_84def10191674bbfeda7b7e69146cf29
#
_entry.id   84def10191674bbfeda7b7e69146cf29
#
_cell.length_a   1.000
_cell.length_b   1.000
_cell.length_c   1.000
_cell.angle_alpha   90.00
_cell.angle_beta   90.00
_cell.angle_gamma   90.00
#
_symmetry.space_group_name_H-M   'P 1'
#
loop_
_entity.id
_entity.type
_entity.pdbx_description
1 polymer ?
#
loop_
_entity_poly.entity_id
_entity_poly.type
_entity_poly.pdbx_seq_one_letter_code
_entity_poly.pdbx_strand_id
1 'polypeptide(L)'
;MTMNDNATMFARTKNNGMLPLTDIPVISYHDFSQLMVNLLSQKENHCASYFAIKAGFGLQFFAVIANDNVHEIFVLSYTLESDKTQQLDSLTPQLPSIQIFEREIFENFGVDFQGHPWLKPVRYAHNRANKSNTISNYPFYKIESHELHEVGV
;
A
#
# COMPACT_ATOMS: atom_id res chain seq x y z
N MET A 1 22.37 16.24 10.45
CA MET A 1 21.94 15.62 9.18
C MET A 1 21.20 16.68 8.40
N THR A 2 21.77 17.18 7.35
CA THR A 2 21.34 18.39 6.63
C THR A 2 20.12 18.05 5.75
N MET A 3 19.12 18.93 5.75
CA MET A 3 17.84 18.83 5.01
C MET A 3 17.94 18.70 3.48
N ASN A 4 19.14 18.60 2.89
CA ASN A 4 19.32 18.56 1.45
C ASN A 4 19.31 17.16 0.83
N ASP A 5 19.50 16.09 1.61
CA ASP A 5 19.54 14.73 1.06
C ASP A 5 18.16 14.11 0.82
N ASN A 6 17.11 14.63 1.48
CA ASN A 6 15.75 14.12 1.32
C ASN A 6 15.03 14.61 0.05
N ALA A 7 15.53 15.63 -0.61
CA ALA A 7 14.87 16.20 -1.79
C ALA A 7 14.90 15.28 -3.03
N THR A 8 15.78 14.28 -3.03
CA THR A 8 15.93 13.31 -4.13
C THR A 8 15.21 11.98 -3.87
N MET A 9 14.66 11.76 -2.68
CA MET A 9 14.07 10.49 -2.29
C MET A 9 12.55 10.40 -2.50
N PHE A 10 11.90 11.52 -2.77
CA PHE A 10 10.49 11.59 -3.12
C PHE A 10 10.20 12.79 -4.02
N ALA A 11 9.17 12.66 -4.82
CA ALA A 11 8.68 13.75 -5.64
C ALA A 11 7.65 14.59 -4.90
N ARG A 12 7.49 15.86 -5.30
CA ARG A 12 6.52 16.79 -4.71
C ARG A 12 5.66 17.42 -5.79
N THR A 13 4.40 17.59 -5.48
CA THR A 13 3.48 18.40 -6.30
C THR A 13 2.49 19.11 -5.40
N LYS A 14 1.87 20.18 -5.89
CA LYS A 14 0.76 20.82 -5.20
C LYS A 14 -0.51 19.99 -5.38
N ASN A 15 -1.45 20.15 -4.47
CA ASN A 15 -2.80 19.60 -4.65
C ASN A 15 -3.37 20.09 -6.00
N ASN A 16 -3.95 19.17 -6.77
CA ASN A 16 -4.37 19.35 -8.16
C ASN A 16 -3.22 19.57 -9.18
N GLY A 17 -1.97 19.37 -8.77
CA GLY A 17 -0.83 19.39 -9.68
C GLY A 17 -0.70 18.09 -10.48
N MET A 18 0.11 18.13 -11.50
CA MET A 18 0.49 16.97 -12.30
C MET A 18 1.92 16.56 -11.95
N LEU A 19 2.18 15.27 -11.84
CA LEU A 19 3.50 14.71 -11.63
C LEU A 19 3.71 13.57 -12.62
N PRO A 20 4.67 13.72 -13.57
CA PRO A 20 5.03 12.61 -14.45
C PRO A 20 5.57 11.42 -13.65
N LEU A 21 5.21 10.21 -14.04
CA LEU A 21 5.69 8.99 -13.36
C LEU A 21 7.23 8.87 -13.40
N THR A 22 7.86 9.40 -14.44
CA THR A 22 9.31 9.42 -14.61
C THR A 22 10.03 10.29 -13.59
N ASP A 23 9.33 11.26 -13.00
CA ASP A 23 9.88 12.19 -12.02
C ASP A 23 9.78 11.66 -10.58
N ILE A 24 9.11 10.52 -10.40
CA ILE A 24 8.99 9.87 -9.10
C ILE A 24 10.21 8.96 -8.89
N PRO A 25 11.07 9.26 -7.90
CA PRO A 25 12.25 8.44 -7.66
C PRO A 25 11.85 7.05 -7.17
N VAL A 26 12.54 6.03 -7.69
CA VAL A 26 12.45 4.65 -7.19
C VAL A 26 13.57 4.44 -6.19
N ILE A 27 13.23 4.22 -4.93
CA ILE A 27 14.20 4.05 -3.84
C ILE A 27 14.19 2.62 -3.30
N SER A 28 15.12 2.29 -2.40
CA SER A 28 15.11 1.01 -1.74
C SER A 28 13.90 0.86 -0.80
N TYR A 29 13.44 -0.38 -0.52
CA TYR A 29 12.38 -0.59 0.48
C TYR A 29 12.79 -0.08 1.87
N HIS A 30 14.07 -0.21 2.21
CA HIS A 30 14.60 0.31 3.47
C HIS A 30 14.40 1.82 3.58
N ASP A 31 14.81 2.57 2.57
CA ASP A 31 14.67 4.04 2.55
C ASP A 31 13.19 4.46 2.49
N PHE A 32 12.40 3.75 1.69
CA PHE A 32 10.96 3.96 1.62
C PHE A 32 10.30 3.80 2.99
N SER A 33 10.59 2.73 3.71
CA SER A 33 10.02 2.45 5.02
C SER A 33 10.41 3.51 6.06
N GLN A 34 11.68 3.92 6.06
CA GLN A 34 12.18 4.98 6.95
C GLN A 34 11.48 6.33 6.65
N LEU A 35 11.35 6.69 5.38
CA LEU A 35 10.65 7.91 4.98
C LEU A 35 9.17 7.88 5.34
N MET A 36 8.48 6.76 5.13
CA MET A 36 7.08 6.61 5.52
C MET A 36 6.89 6.87 7.02
N VAL A 37 7.72 6.25 7.85
CA VAL A 37 7.67 6.45 9.31
C VAL A 37 7.97 7.91 9.66
N ASN A 38 9.02 8.50 9.09
CA ASN A 38 9.42 9.87 9.38
C ASN A 38 8.37 10.90 8.96
N LEU A 39 7.81 10.75 7.74
CA LEU A 39 6.80 11.67 7.23
C LEU A 39 5.48 11.55 7.98
N LEU A 40 5.00 10.34 8.22
CA LEU A 40 3.71 10.11 8.88
C LEU A 40 3.75 10.27 10.41
N SER A 41 4.92 10.47 11.01
CA SER A 41 5.05 10.91 12.41
C SER A 41 4.75 12.39 12.59
N GLN A 42 4.75 13.19 11.53
CA GLN A 42 4.44 14.61 11.54
C GLN A 42 2.92 14.80 11.50
N LYS A 43 2.38 15.65 12.37
CA LYS A 43 0.92 15.83 12.55
C LYS A 43 0.21 16.36 11.31
N GLU A 44 0.91 17.14 10.51
CA GLU A 44 0.43 17.75 9.28
C GLU A 44 0.40 16.78 8.10
N ASN A 45 0.98 15.60 8.25
CA ASN A 45 1.06 14.62 7.18
C ASN A 45 0.08 13.47 7.42
N HIS A 46 -0.58 13.03 6.35
CA HIS A 46 -1.39 11.81 6.37
C HIS A 46 -1.19 11.00 5.07
N CYS A 47 -1.32 9.69 5.18
CA CYS A 47 -1.27 8.80 4.02
C CYS A 47 -2.61 8.88 3.28
N ALA A 48 -2.58 9.50 2.10
CA ALA A 48 -3.75 9.56 1.23
C ALA A 48 -3.95 8.24 0.47
N SER A 49 -2.85 7.56 0.10
CA SER A 49 -2.91 6.25 -0.57
C SER A 49 -1.58 5.52 -0.46
N TYR A 50 -1.62 4.19 -0.38
CA TYR A 50 -0.47 3.30 -0.55
C TYR A 50 -0.94 2.09 -1.36
N PHE A 51 -0.35 1.89 -2.54
CA PHE A 51 -0.80 0.89 -3.49
C PHE A 51 0.35 0.35 -4.33
N ALA A 52 0.10 -0.74 -5.05
CA ALA A 52 1.03 -1.32 -6.00
C ALA A 52 0.39 -1.46 -7.38
N ILE A 53 1.22 -1.43 -8.41
CA ILE A 53 0.84 -1.74 -9.79
C ILE A 53 1.82 -2.77 -10.36
N LYS A 54 1.38 -3.53 -11.36
CA LYS A 54 2.28 -4.37 -12.14
C LYS A 54 3.13 -3.50 -13.04
N ALA A 55 4.45 -3.62 -12.95
CA ALA A 55 5.40 -2.87 -13.75
C ALA A 55 6.56 -3.79 -14.19
N GLY A 56 6.76 -3.93 -15.49
CA GLY A 56 7.78 -4.84 -16.02
C GLY A 56 7.61 -6.27 -15.49
N PHE A 57 8.66 -6.81 -14.89
CA PHE A 57 8.67 -8.16 -14.31
C PHE A 57 8.31 -8.20 -12.82
N GLY A 58 7.80 -7.10 -12.25
CA GLY A 58 7.54 -7.05 -10.82
C GLY A 58 6.36 -6.15 -10.45
N LEU A 59 6.42 -5.64 -9.23
CA LEU A 59 5.47 -4.69 -8.69
C LEU A 59 6.18 -3.36 -8.40
N GLN A 60 5.56 -2.27 -8.81
CA GLN A 60 5.97 -0.94 -8.36
C GLN A 60 4.95 -0.43 -7.34
N PHE A 61 5.45 0.04 -6.24
CA PHE A 61 4.67 0.56 -5.11
C PHE A 61 4.77 2.06 -5.07
N PHE A 62 3.67 2.69 -4.68
CA PHE A 62 3.57 4.13 -4.51
C PHE A 62 2.92 4.45 -3.18
N ALA A 63 3.53 5.36 -2.43
CA ALA A 63 2.89 6.01 -1.30
C ALA A 63 2.66 7.48 -1.62
N VAL A 64 1.44 7.92 -1.38
CA VAL A 64 0.99 9.31 -1.58
C VAL A 64 0.69 9.89 -0.20
N ILE A 65 1.46 10.88 0.20
CA ILE A 65 1.35 11.53 1.51
C ILE A 65 0.95 12.99 1.26
N ALA A 66 -0.14 13.41 1.87
CA ALA A 66 -0.58 14.80 1.83
C ALA A 66 -0.05 15.55 3.05
N ASN A 67 0.44 16.77 2.83
CA ASN A 67 0.79 17.72 3.87
C ASN A 67 -0.22 18.87 3.88
N ASP A 68 -0.98 18.97 4.97
CA ASP A 68 -2.09 19.92 5.07
C ASP A 68 -1.63 21.37 5.25
N ASN A 69 -0.44 21.59 5.86
CA ASN A 69 0.04 22.94 6.15
C ASN A 69 0.53 23.67 4.90
N VAL A 70 1.17 22.96 3.98
CA VAL A 70 1.75 23.55 2.75
C VAL A 70 0.93 23.20 1.49
N HIS A 71 -0.13 22.39 1.63
CA HIS A 71 -0.98 21.93 0.54
C HIS A 71 -0.20 21.21 -0.57
N GLU A 72 0.78 20.40 -0.16
CA GLU A 72 1.61 19.59 -1.05
C GLU A 72 1.33 18.11 -0.90
N ILE A 73 1.60 17.40 -1.99
CA ILE A 73 1.58 15.95 -2.07
C ILE A 73 3.00 15.44 -2.25
N PHE A 74 3.41 14.52 -1.41
CA PHE A 74 4.69 13.81 -1.52
C PHE A 74 4.43 12.42 -2.08
N VAL A 75 5.20 12.02 -3.09
CA VAL A 75 5.07 10.71 -3.71
C VAL A 75 6.39 9.96 -3.63
N LEU A 76 6.34 8.81 -2.99
CA LEU A 76 7.45 7.87 -2.85
C LEU A 76 7.18 6.64 -3.71
N SER A 77 8.22 6.01 -4.23
CA SER A 77 8.06 4.71 -4.86
C SER A 77 9.23 3.76 -4.60
N TYR A 78 8.95 2.45 -4.66
CA TYR A 78 9.96 1.38 -4.71
C TYR A 78 9.46 0.24 -5.60
N THR A 79 10.37 -0.64 -5.99
CA THR A 79 10.06 -1.77 -6.85
C THR A 79 10.40 -3.09 -6.17
N LEU A 80 9.50 -4.06 -6.26
CA LEU A 80 9.70 -5.44 -5.84
C LEU A 80 9.75 -6.31 -7.10
N GLU A 81 10.91 -6.94 -7.33
CA GLU A 81 11.11 -7.83 -8.47
C GLU A 81 10.40 -9.18 -8.27
N SER A 82 9.86 -9.75 -9.33
CA SER A 82 9.03 -10.97 -9.25
C SER A 82 9.83 -12.26 -8.99
N ASP A 83 11.14 -12.23 -9.14
CA ASP A 83 12.05 -13.35 -8.85
C ASP A 83 12.43 -13.48 -7.38
N LYS A 84 12.09 -12.45 -6.58
CA LYS A 84 12.29 -12.45 -5.14
C LYS A 84 11.04 -12.94 -4.41
N THR A 85 11.24 -13.53 -3.24
CA THR A 85 10.15 -13.82 -2.30
C THR A 85 9.33 -12.56 -2.11
N GLN A 86 8.03 -12.62 -2.41
CA GLN A 86 7.12 -11.48 -2.25
C GLN A 86 6.80 -11.25 -0.76
N GLN A 87 7.86 -11.06 0.03
CA GLN A 87 7.77 -10.79 1.47
C GLN A 87 8.40 -9.44 1.75
N LEU A 88 7.69 -8.64 2.54
CA LEU A 88 8.13 -7.33 3.01
C LEU A 88 7.82 -7.22 4.49
N ASP A 89 8.65 -6.51 5.24
CA ASP A 89 8.32 -6.17 6.62
C ASP A 89 7.13 -5.19 6.64
N SER A 90 6.11 -5.48 7.45
CA SER A 90 4.95 -4.61 7.57
C SER A 90 5.31 -3.30 8.26
N LEU A 91 4.80 -2.20 7.74
CA LEU A 91 4.87 -0.89 8.39
C LEU A 91 3.69 -0.66 9.35
N THR A 92 2.64 -1.46 9.27
CA THR A 92 1.43 -1.33 10.11
C THR A 92 1.71 -1.28 11.62
N PRO A 93 2.67 -2.07 12.19
CA PRO A 93 2.97 -1.98 13.63
C PRO A 93 3.42 -0.59 14.08
N GLN A 94 4.10 0.17 13.21
CA GLN A 94 4.57 1.52 13.48
C GLN A 94 3.57 2.58 12.97
N LEU A 95 2.82 2.26 11.94
CA LEU A 95 1.88 3.14 11.23
C LEU A 95 0.52 2.47 11.09
N PRO A 96 -0.30 2.40 12.17
CA PRO A 96 -1.60 1.71 12.11
C PRO A 96 -2.56 2.26 11.04
N SER A 97 -2.40 3.52 10.64
CA SER A 97 -3.22 4.16 9.61
C SER A 97 -3.11 3.54 8.22
N ILE A 98 -2.01 2.82 7.92
CA ILE A 98 -1.81 2.21 6.60
C ILE A 98 -2.23 0.73 6.53
N GLN A 99 -2.76 0.17 7.61
CA GLN A 99 -3.06 -1.26 7.70
C GLN A 99 -3.97 -1.78 6.58
N ILE A 100 -4.93 -0.97 6.17
CA ILE A 100 -5.88 -1.36 5.12
C ILE A 100 -5.21 -1.44 3.74
N PHE A 101 -4.24 -0.57 3.48
CA PHE A 101 -3.50 -0.55 2.21
C PHE A 101 -2.59 -1.78 2.07
N GLU A 102 -1.87 -2.18 3.12
CA GLU A 102 -1.06 -3.40 3.09
C GLU A 102 -1.93 -4.64 2.87
N ARG A 103 -3.09 -4.71 3.50
CA ARG A 103 -4.06 -5.79 3.29
C ARG A 103 -4.62 -5.80 1.86
N GLU A 104 -4.88 -4.65 1.26
CA GLU A 104 -5.33 -4.55 -0.13
C GLU A 104 -4.23 -5.00 -1.11
N ILE A 105 -2.96 -4.63 -0.87
CA ILE A 105 -1.82 -5.09 -1.66
C ILE A 105 -1.65 -6.59 -1.52
N PHE A 106 -1.73 -7.15 -0.31
CA PHE A 106 -1.73 -8.59 -0.07
C PHE A 106 -2.84 -9.29 -0.87
N GLU A 107 -4.07 -8.79 -0.77
CA GLU A 107 -5.22 -9.37 -1.47
C GLU A 107 -5.05 -9.38 -3.00
N ASN A 108 -4.55 -8.27 -3.57
CA ASN A 108 -4.47 -8.10 -5.01
C ASN A 108 -3.24 -8.76 -5.65
N PHE A 109 -2.13 -8.83 -4.92
CA PHE A 109 -0.83 -9.22 -5.49
C PHE A 109 -0.14 -10.37 -4.74
N GLY A 110 -0.66 -10.78 -3.59
CA GLY A 110 -0.08 -11.86 -2.78
C GLY A 110 1.20 -11.47 -2.03
N VAL A 111 1.47 -10.19 -1.88
CA VAL A 111 2.62 -9.71 -1.10
C VAL A 111 2.39 -10.00 0.38
N ASP A 112 3.26 -10.79 0.98
CA ASP A 112 3.18 -11.18 2.39
C ASP A 112 3.90 -10.14 3.25
N PHE A 113 3.13 -9.40 4.06
CA PHE A 113 3.64 -8.39 4.97
C PHE A 113 3.94 -9.01 6.34
N GLN A 114 5.23 -9.30 6.57
CA GLN A 114 5.71 -9.91 7.80
C GLN A 114 5.48 -9.01 9.01
N GLY A 115 4.94 -9.58 10.08
CA GLY A 115 4.63 -8.81 11.31
C GLY A 115 3.35 -7.96 11.21
N HIS A 116 2.58 -8.03 10.12
CA HIS A 116 1.28 -7.37 10.06
C HIS A 116 0.33 -7.99 11.11
N PRO A 117 -0.31 -7.18 11.98
CA PRO A 117 -1.10 -7.70 13.10
C PRO A 117 -2.35 -8.47 12.67
N TRP A 118 -2.87 -8.21 11.48
CA TRP A 118 -4.08 -8.86 10.97
C TRP A 118 -4.13 -8.87 9.43
N LEU A 119 -3.25 -9.65 8.80
CA LEU A 119 -3.14 -9.75 7.34
C LEU A 119 -4.26 -10.62 6.76
N LYS A 120 -5.45 -10.03 6.60
CA LYS A 120 -6.61 -10.67 5.97
C LYS A 120 -7.10 -9.86 4.77
N PRO A 121 -7.73 -10.50 3.78
CA PRO A 121 -8.35 -9.80 2.66
C PRO A 121 -9.31 -8.69 3.11
N VAL A 122 -9.48 -7.68 2.26
CA VAL A 122 -10.34 -6.52 2.52
C VAL A 122 -11.72 -6.73 1.89
N ARG A 123 -11.74 -7.09 0.60
CA ARG A 123 -12.97 -7.17 -0.21
C ARG A 123 -13.38 -8.59 -0.55
N TYR A 124 -12.44 -9.52 -0.59
CA TYR A 124 -12.67 -10.86 -1.08
C TYR A 124 -12.32 -11.88 0.00
N ALA A 125 -13.16 -12.92 0.16
CA ALA A 125 -12.93 -13.97 1.15
C ALA A 125 -11.66 -14.80 0.88
N HIS A 126 -11.19 -14.80 -0.38
CA HIS A 126 -10.00 -15.51 -0.81
C HIS A 126 -9.01 -14.54 -1.43
N ASN A 127 -7.72 -14.87 -1.37
CA ASN A 127 -6.67 -14.08 -1.97
C ASN A 127 -6.89 -13.96 -3.49
N ARG A 128 -7.15 -12.76 -3.97
CA ARG A 128 -7.38 -12.44 -5.38
C ARG A 128 -6.14 -12.59 -6.24
N ALA A 129 -4.96 -12.58 -5.65
CA ALA A 129 -3.71 -12.86 -6.35
C ALA A 129 -3.71 -14.28 -6.94
N ASN A 130 -4.48 -15.19 -6.36
CA ASN A 130 -4.73 -16.50 -6.95
C ASN A 130 -5.71 -16.36 -8.11
N LYS A 131 -5.23 -16.59 -9.34
CA LYS A 131 -5.99 -16.43 -10.60
C LYS A 131 -7.24 -17.31 -10.72
N SER A 132 -7.39 -18.32 -9.88
CA SER A 132 -8.60 -19.15 -9.84
C SER A 132 -9.80 -18.43 -9.20
N ASN A 133 -9.55 -17.35 -8.44
CA ASN A 133 -10.59 -16.58 -7.77
C ASN A 133 -11.01 -15.40 -8.65
N THR A 134 -12.06 -15.60 -9.42
CA THR A 134 -12.70 -14.53 -10.20
C THR A 134 -13.94 -14.01 -9.46
N ILE A 135 -14.41 -12.81 -9.82
CA ILE A 135 -15.66 -12.24 -9.29
C ILE A 135 -16.85 -13.20 -9.45
N SER A 136 -16.90 -13.97 -10.55
CA SER A 136 -17.95 -14.95 -10.81
C SER A 136 -17.88 -16.18 -9.87
N ASN A 137 -16.74 -16.47 -9.28
CA ASN A 137 -16.54 -17.57 -8.33
C ASN A 137 -16.61 -17.11 -6.87
N TYR A 138 -16.89 -15.85 -6.66
CA TYR A 138 -16.85 -15.26 -5.34
C TYR A 138 -18.11 -15.62 -4.55
N PRO A 139 -17.99 -16.37 -3.43
CA PRO A 139 -19.15 -16.80 -2.64
C PRO A 139 -19.61 -15.69 -1.67
N PHE A 140 -19.71 -14.45 -2.14
CA PHE A 140 -20.01 -13.29 -1.29
C PHE A 140 -21.32 -13.44 -0.52
N TYR A 141 -22.29 -14.12 -1.12
CA TYR A 141 -23.61 -14.34 -0.54
C TYR A 141 -23.82 -15.77 -0.04
N LYS A 142 -22.77 -16.59 -0.01
CA LYS A 142 -22.89 -17.97 0.43
C LYS A 142 -22.47 -18.07 1.91
N ILE A 143 -23.44 -18.08 2.78
CA ILE A 143 -23.23 -18.35 4.22
C ILE A 143 -23.26 -19.87 4.39
N GLU A 144 -22.11 -20.46 4.72
CA GLU A 144 -21.99 -21.90 4.95
C GLU A 144 -22.00 -22.27 6.45
N SER A 145 -22.18 -21.27 7.32
CA SER A 145 -22.21 -21.49 8.77
C SER A 145 -23.63 -21.69 9.27
N HIS A 146 -23.87 -22.78 9.99
CA HIS A 146 -25.13 -23.03 10.68
C HIS A 146 -25.41 -22.09 11.86
N GLU A 147 -24.46 -21.23 12.21
CA GLU A 147 -24.56 -20.27 13.32
C GLU A 147 -25.07 -18.89 12.88
N LEU A 148 -25.25 -18.68 11.58
CA LEU A 148 -25.72 -17.41 11.03
C LEU A 148 -27.18 -17.53 10.59
N HIS A 149 -28.03 -16.64 11.06
CA HIS A 149 -29.40 -16.50 10.60
C HIS A 149 -29.45 -15.60 9.38
N GLU A 150 -29.93 -16.12 8.26
CA GLU A 150 -30.25 -15.36 7.07
C GLU A 150 -31.60 -14.66 7.29
N VAL A 151 -31.60 -13.35 7.31
CA VAL A 151 -32.83 -12.55 7.35
C VAL A 151 -33.09 -12.08 5.93
N GLY A 152 -34.06 -12.68 5.29
CA GLY A 152 -34.56 -12.19 3.99
C GLY A 152 -35.19 -10.83 4.14
N VAL A 153 -34.80 -9.88 3.29
CA VAL A 153 -35.37 -8.52 3.18
C VAL A 153 -36.31 -8.47 1.99
#